data_31407cb05a85dcbc1373ca1cfbdc4572
#
_entry.id   31407cb05a85dcbc1373ca1cfbdc4572
#
_cell.length_a   1.000
_cell.length_b   1.000
_cell.length_c   1.000
_cell.angle_alpha   90.00
_cell.angle_beta   90.00
_cell.angle_gamma   90.00
#
_symmetry.space_group_name_H-M   'P 1'
#
loop_
_entity.id
_entity.type
_entity.pdbx_description
1 polymer ?
#
loop_
_entity_poly.entity_id
_entity_poly.type
_entity_poly.pdbx_seq_one_letter_code
_entity_poly.pdbx_strand_id
1 'polypeptide(L)'
;SLVSQMTLEQKVGQIIMPEINSVTPDQAKKYHFGTILNGGGGFPNQNKNSSIEDWKNLSKSYYDSSTEVNGIKIPILWGTDAVHGHNNVIGATIFPHNIALGATRNELLLRQIGEAVAKEVVSTGIIWTFAPTIAVPQNDLWGRTYEGYSEDPDLVSKLGKNFIIGLQGSGNEFLDEHHVLATAKHFLGDGGTDNGVDQGDTILDEITLKNIHGQPYYDAIDSCAISIMASFNSWNGMKSHGNEYLLNNILKSQMEFDGFIVGDWNGHGQIPGCKDSDCPQALIAGVDIFMVPTEWESLYWNTLEQVKSGEIPIESLNEAVYRILSAKKYLGLFDGRKPHEYNKNHIRNRSHVELARTSVRESIVLLKNNDVLPMNPGKNFLIIGEQSKYIENQMGGWTITRQGKSREGTNITNNDIPNTK
;
A
#
# COMPACT_ATOMS: atom_id res chain seq x y z
N SER A 1 4.44 29.37 5.11
CA SER A 1 4.08 27.94 4.92
C SER A 1 2.58 27.82 4.63
N LEU A 2 2.15 26.93 3.71
CA LEU A 2 0.72 26.68 3.46
C LEU A 2 0.02 26.18 4.73
N VAL A 3 0.70 25.35 5.53
CA VAL A 3 0.21 24.84 6.83
C VAL A 3 -0.24 25.95 7.78
N SER A 4 0.51 27.05 7.86
CA SER A 4 0.17 28.18 8.75
C SER A 4 -1.06 28.98 8.30
N GLN A 5 -1.52 28.77 7.06
CA GLN A 5 -2.69 29.44 6.49
C GLN A 5 -3.97 28.59 6.58
N MET A 6 -3.85 27.31 6.93
CA MET A 6 -4.96 26.38 7.07
C MET A 6 -5.69 26.58 8.40
N THR A 7 -7.03 26.43 8.37
CA THR A 7 -7.81 26.33 9.60
C THR A 7 -7.56 25.00 10.30
N LEU A 8 -7.96 24.88 11.56
CA LEU A 8 -7.81 23.62 12.30
C LEU A 8 -8.59 22.47 11.65
N GLU A 9 -9.82 22.77 11.21
CA GLU A 9 -10.69 21.83 10.49
C GLU A 9 -10.02 21.32 9.20
N GLN A 10 -9.41 22.22 8.45
CA GLN A 10 -8.67 21.85 7.23
C GLN A 10 -7.46 20.96 7.52
N LYS A 11 -6.73 21.23 8.60
CA LYS A 11 -5.59 20.41 9.02
C LYS A 11 -6.02 19.01 9.46
N VAL A 12 -7.05 18.91 10.29
CA VAL A 12 -7.59 17.62 10.75
C VAL A 12 -8.09 16.81 9.56
N GLY A 13 -8.76 17.42 8.59
CA GLY A 13 -9.17 16.73 7.37
C GLY A 13 -8.03 16.13 6.57
N GLN A 14 -6.83 16.76 6.56
CA GLN A 14 -5.70 16.21 5.78
C GLN A 14 -5.15 14.91 6.33
N ILE A 15 -5.27 14.65 7.62
CA ILE A 15 -4.70 13.47 8.29
C ILE A 15 -5.65 12.27 8.36
N ILE A 16 -6.89 12.39 7.84
CA ILE A 16 -7.91 11.34 7.87
C ILE A 16 -8.11 10.77 6.48
N MET A 17 -8.03 9.44 6.36
CA MET A 17 -8.15 8.71 5.09
C MET A 17 -9.30 7.70 5.16
N PRO A 18 -10.53 8.12 4.73
CA PRO A 18 -11.67 7.22 4.63
C PRO A 18 -11.62 6.35 3.37
N GLU A 19 -12.41 5.25 3.36
CA GLU A 19 -12.57 4.35 2.24
C GLU A 19 -13.71 4.81 1.31
N ILE A 20 -13.54 4.68 0.00
CA ILE A 20 -14.45 5.21 -1.03
C ILE A 20 -15.90 4.70 -0.95
N ASN A 21 -16.15 3.53 -0.33
CA ASN A 21 -17.51 3.03 -0.12
C ASN A 21 -18.20 3.67 1.10
N SER A 22 -17.46 4.38 1.95
CA SER A 22 -17.97 5.01 3.18
C SER A 22 -18.05 6.54 3.11
N VAL A 23 -17.45 7.15 2.10
CA VAL A 23 -17.37 8.60 1.94
C VAL A 23 -17.76 9.02 0.52
N THR A 24 -18.53 10.08 0.40
CA THR A 24 -18.85 10.70 -0.89
C THR A 24 -17.89 11.87 -1.18
N PRO A 25 -17.74 12.30 -2.46
CA PRO A 25 -16.99 13.51 -2.80
C PRO A 25 -17.49 14.77 -2.06
N ASP A 26 -18.80 14.92 -1.84
CA ASP A 26 -19.36 16.04 -1.08
C ASP A 26 -18.96 16.00 0.40
N GLN A 27 -18.94 14.81 1.00
CA GLN A 27 -18.43 14.63 2.36
C GLN A 27 -16.93 14.92 2.43
N ALA A 28 -16.14 14.44 1.46
CA ALA A 28 -14.71 14.73 1.39
C ALA A 28 -14.45 16.25 1.34
N LYS A 29 -15.26 17.01 0.60
CA LYS A 29 -15.21 18.47 0.57
C LYS A 29 -15.59 19.08 1.91
N LYS A 30 -16.70 18.62 2.51
CA LYS A 30 -17.23 19.13 3.79
C LYS A 30 -16.23 18.99 4.93
N TYR A 31 -15.55 17.83 5.00
CA TYR A 31 -14.59 17.51 6.06
C TYR A 31 -13.13 17.78 5.68
N HIS A 32 -12.89 18.40 4.52
CA HIS A 32 -11.55 18.77 4.04
C HIS A 32 -10.56 17.60 3.92
N PHE A 33 -11.05 16.39 3.60
CA PHE A 33 -10.16 15.23 3.53
C PHE A 33 -9.04 15.43 2.52
N GLY A 34 -7.83 15.12 2.98
CA GLY A 34 -6.62 15.22 2.18
C GLY A 34 -6.29 13.95 1.40
N THR A 35 -6.82 12.83 1.87
CA THR A 35 -6.53 11.50 1.34
C THR A 35 -7.79 10.63 1.34
N ILE A 36 -7.85 9.66 0.43
CA ILE A 36 -8.85 8.58 0.39
C ILE A 36 -8.18 7.28 -0.03
N LEU A 37 -8.83 6.17 0.21
CA LEU A 37 -8.36 4.87 -0.28
C LEU A 37 -9.51 4.03 -0.85
N ASN A 38 -9.15 3.02 -1.64
CA ASN A 38 -9.96 1.82 -1.81
C ASN A 38 -9.20 0.64 -1.23
N GLY A 39 -9.84 -0.11 -0.35
CA GLY A 39 -9.35 -1.40 0.12
C GLY A 39 -9.58 -2.51 -0.90
N GLY A 40 -9.09 -3.72 -0.60
CA GLY A 40 -9.36 -4.89 -1.43
C GLY A 40 -10.87 -5.18 -1.49
N GLY A 41 -11.48 -4.97 -2.66
CA GLY A 41 -12.94 -5.06 -2.86
C GLY A 41 -13.67 -3.71 -2.83
N GLY A 42 -12.95 -2.59 -2.75
CA GLY A 42 -13.48 -1.24 -2.94
C GLY A 42 -13.48 -0.86 -4.43
N PHE A 43 -14.65 -0.53 -4.99
CA PHE A 43 -14.81 -0.21 -6.40
C PHE A 43 -15.70 1.02 -6.60
N PRO A 44 -15.52 1.81 -7.68
CA PRO A 44 -16.47 2.84 -8.06
C PRO A 44 -17.90 2.29 -8.12
N ASN A 45 -18.85 3.00 -7.51
CA ASN A 45 -20.26 2.60 -7.44
C ASN A 45 -20.51 1.20 -6.86
N GLN A 46 -19.58 0.67 -6.04
CA GLN A 46 -19.61 -0.70 -5.50
C GLN A 46 -19.71 -1.78 -6.60
N ASN A 47 -19.23 -1.47 -7.80
CA ASN A 47 -19.28 -2.36 -8.94
C ASN A 47 -17.89 -2.89 -9.28
N LYS A 48 -17.62 -4.19 -9.05
CA LYS A 48 -16.34 -4.80 -9.39
C LYS A 48 -16.01 -4.73 -10.89
N ASN A 49 -17.01 -4.60 -11.75
CA ASN A 49 -16.86 -4.48 -13.20
C ASN A 49 -16.75 -3.01 -13.66
N SER A 50 -16.44 -2.08 -12.77
CA SER A 50 -16.22 -0.68 -13.14
C SER A 50 -15.17 -0.56 -14.22
N SER A 51 -15.50 0.22 -15.26
CA SER A 51 -14.58 0.54 -16.35
C SER A 51 -13.46 1.48 -15.88
N ILE A 52 -12.39 1.57 -16.64
CA ILE A 52 -11.31 2.54 -16.38
C ILE A 52 -11.88 3.97 -16.31
N GLU A 53 -12.88 4.27 -17.13
CA GLU A 53 -13.52 5.57 -17.14
C GLU A 53 -14.31 5.82 -15.83
N ASP A 54 -14.95 4.80 -15.26
CA ASP A 54 -15.62 4.93 -13.95
C ASP A 54 -14.62 5.27 -12.84
N TRP A 55 -13.44 4.62 -12.84
CA TRP A 55 -12.36 4.94 -11.90
C TRP A 55 -11.87 6.38 -12.06
N LYS A 56 -11.62 6.82 -13.29
CA LYS A 56 -11.18 8.18 -13.59
C LYS A 56 -12.24 9.23 -13.25
N ASN A 57 -13.51 8.95 -13.50
CA ASN A 57 -14.61 9.85 -13.15
C ASN A 57 -14.74 10.01 -11.64
N LEU A 58 -14.58 8.93 -10.87
CA LEU A 58 -14.57 9.01 -9.42
C LEU A 58 -13.33 9.78 -8.92
N SER A 59 -12.15 9.53 -9.51
CA SER A 59 -10.93 10.29 -9.21
C SER A 59 -11.12 11.79 -9.47
N LYS A 60 -11.75 12.14 -10.60
CA LYS A 60 -12.11 13.53 -10.92
C LYS A 60 -13.03 14.14 -9.86
N SER A 61 -14.05 13.39 -9.45
CA SER A 61 -15.03 13.90 -8.47
C SER A 61 -14.37 14.24 -7.13
N TYR A 62 -13.44 13.41 -6.67
CA TYR A 62 -12.66 13.70 -5.46
C TYR A 62 -11.65 14.85 -5.68
N TYR A 63 -11.00 14.90 -6.85
CA TYR A 63 -10.11 16.02 -7.17
C TYR A 63 -10.88 17.36 -7.17
N ASP A 64 -12.07 17.41 -7.74
CA ASP A 64 -12.90 18.61 -7.78
C ASP A 64 -13.40 19.01 -6.38
N SER A 65 -13.55 18.03 -5.48
CA SER A 65 -13.96 18.21 -4.08
C SER A 65 -12.81 18.60 -3.14
N SER A 66 -11.63 18.80 -3.65
CA SER A 66 -10.44 19.15 -2.86
C SER A 66 -10.56 20.51 -2.18
N THR A 67 -9.99 20.60 -0.99
CA THR A 67 -9.92 21.85 -0.20
C THR A 67 -9.09 22.91 -0.93
N GLU A 68 -9.48 24.16 -0.75
CA GLU A 68 -8.72 25.34 -1.19
C GLU A 68 -8.34 26.22 0.01
N VAL A 69 -7.10 26.71 -0.02
CA VAL A 69 -6.56 27.65 0.96
C VAL A 69 -5.98 28.85 0.22
N ASN A 70 -6.58 30.03 0.38
CA ASN A 70 -6.15 31.26 -0.30
C ASN A 70 -5.97 31.10 -1.83
N GLY A 71 -6.88 30.37 -2.47
CA GLY A 71 -6.85 30.12 -3.92
C GLY A 71 -5.90 28.99 -4.36
N ILE A 72 -5.23 28.32 -3.42
CA ILE A 72 -4.40 27.16 -3.69
C ILE A 72 -5.21 25.90 -3.40
N LYS A 73 -5.49 25.11 -4.43
CA LYS A 73 -6.14 23.81 -4.28
C LYS A 73 -5.16 22.81 -3.66
N ILE A 74 -5.63 22.05 -2.67
CA ILE A 74 -4.91 20.95 -2.04
C ILE A 74 -5.54 19.65 -2.51
N PRO A 75 -5.08 19.04 -3.63
CA PRO A 75 -5.74 17.89 -4.21
C PRO A 75 -5.79 16.69 -3.27
N ILE A 76 -6.93 15.99 -3.28
CA ILE A 76 -7.09 14.74 -2.56
C ILE A 76 -6.16 13.70 -3.20
N LEU A 77 -5.38 13.00 -2.37
CA LEU A 77 -4.49 11.92 -2.78
C LEU A 77 -5.20 10.58 -2.55
N TRP A 78 -5.35 9.80 -3.62
CA TRP A 78 -6.00 8.48 -3.57
C TRP A 78 -4.94 7.38 -3.53
N GLY A 79 -5.00 6.51 -2.48
CA GLY A 79 -4.16 5.33 -2.30
C GLY A 79 -4.92 4.02 -2.56
N THR A 80 -4.22 3.02 -3.08
CA THR A 80 -4.77 1.69 -3.39
C THR A 80 -3.79 0.57 -3.07
N ASP A 81 -4.29 -0.65 -2.79
CA ASP A 81 -3.46 -1.84 -2.59
C ASP A 81 -3.12 -2.50 -3.94
N ALA A 82 -2.19 -1.95 -4.69
CA ALA A 82 -1.66 -2.58 -5.90
C ALA A 82 -0.39 -3.40 -5.57
N VAL A 83 -0.57 -4.50 -4.81
CA VAL A 83 0.54 -5.24 -4.19
C VAL A 83 1.15 -6.30 -5.08
N HIS A 84 0.43 -6.83 -6.09
CA HIS A 84 0.97 -7.73 -7.10
C HIS A 84 0.38 -7.49 -8.49
N GLY A 85 0.35 -6.24 -8.91
CA GLY A 85 -0.35 -5.68 -10.05
C GLY A 85 -1.38 -4.67 -9.57
N HIS A 86 -2.10 -4.03 -10.48
CA HIS A 86 -3.26 -3.20 -10.13
C HIS A 86 -4.45 -4.11 -9.78
N ASN A 87 -4.26 -4.93 -8.78
CA ASN A 87 -5.01 -6.15 -8.47
C ASN A 87 -6.48 -5.92 -8.09
N ASN A 88 -6.89 -4.68 -7.81
CA ASN A 88 -8.30 -4.34 -7.55
C ASN A 88 -9.10 -4.06 -8.82
N VAL A 89 -8.43 -3.94 -9.96
CA VAL A 89 -9.07 -3.59 -11.25
C VAL A 89 -9.17 -4.81 -12.14
N ILE A 90 -10.40 -5.19 -12.50
CA ILE A 90 -10.63 -6.29 -13.41
C ILE A 90 -9.96 -6.03 -14.77
N GLY A 91 -9.23 -7.02 -15.26
CA GLY A 91 -8.48 -6.93 -16.50
C GLY A 91 -7.06 -6.39 -16.37
N ALA A 92 -6.66 -5.87 -15.22
CA ALA A 92 -5.27 -5.49 -14.98
C ALA A 92 -4.33 -6.70 -14.95
N THR A 93 -3.05 -6.47 -15.19
CA THR A 93 -2.03 -7.51 -15.15
C THR A 93 -1.77 -7.94 -13.71
N ILE A 94 -1.89 -9.24 -13.43
CA ILE A 94 -1.55 -9.83 -12.15
C ILE A 94 -0.18 -10.48 -12.24
N PHE A 95 0.70 -10.13 -11.30
CA PHE A 95 2.04 -10.72 -11.17
C PHE A 95 2.05 -11.79 -10.06
N PRO A 96 3.03 -12.70 -10.03
CA PRO A 96 3.22 -13.60 -8.89
C PRO A 96 3.34 -12.81 -7.59
N HIS A 97 2.92 -13.43 -6.48
CA HIS A 97 3.13 -12.85 -5.15
C HIS A 97 4.63 -12.75 -4.81
N ASN A 98 4.97 -11.89 -3.85
CA ASN A 98 6.34 -11.59 -3.48
C ASN A 98 7.17 -12.83 -3.12
N ILE A 99 6.59 -13.84 -2.47
CA ILE A 99 7.29 -15.10 -2.18
C ILE A 99 7.81 -15.78 -3.46
N ALA A 100 7.07 -15.74 -4.54
CA ALA A 100 7.49 -16.27 -5.83
C ALA A 100 8.50 -15.32 -6.52
N LEU A 101 8.28 -14.01 -6.42
CA LEU A 101 9.21 -13.01 -6.95
C LEU A 101 10.56 -13.06 -6.22
N GLY A 102 10.57 -13.34 -4.92
CA GLY A 102 11.77 -13.57 -4.14
C GLY A 102 12.61 -14.74 -4.65
N ALA A 103 11.94 -15.83 -5.08
CA ALA A 103 12.62 -16.98 -5.67
C ALA A 103 13.37 -16.65 -6.97
N THR A 104 12.98 -15.61 -7.70
CA THR A 104 13.67 -15.16 -8.93
C THR A 104 15.03 -14.54 -8.63
N ARG A 105 15.23 -13.91 -7.48
CA ARG A 105 16.44 -13.15 -7.10
C ARG A 105 16.84 -12.10 -8.15
N ASN A 106 15.89 -11.63 -8.95
CA ASN A 106 16.13 -10.77 -10.11
C ASN A 106 15.66 -9.33 -9.83
N GLU A 107 16.59 -8.47 -9.44
CA GLU A 107 16.35 -7.08 -9.11
C GLU A 107 15.78 -6.28 -10.30
N LEU A 108 16.29 -6.51 -11.51
CA LEU A 108 15.82 -5.83 -12.71
C LEU A 108 14.37 -6.20 -13.02
N LEU A 109 13.99 -7.46 -12.83
CA LEU A 109 12.63 -7.94 -13.00
C LEU A 109 11.67 -7.19 -12.05
N LEU A 110 12.07 -7.02 -10.77
CA LEU A 110 11.27 -6.30 -9.79
C LEU A 110 11.07 -4.83 -10.17
N ARG A 111 12.11 -4.18 -10.67
CA ARG A 111 12.01 -2.81 -11.19
C ARG A 111 11.03 -2.72 -12.36
N GLN A 112 11.13 -3.60 -13.33
CA GLN A 112 10.22 -3.66 -14.48
C GLN A 112 8.77 -3.93 -14.07
N ILE A 113 8.54 -4.80 -13.06
CA ILE A 113 7.22 -5.04 -12.50
C ILE A 113 6.68 -3.76 -11.84
N GLY A 114 7.49 -3.07 -11.03
CA GLY A 114 7.12 -1.79 -10.43
C GLY A 114 6.69 -0.74 -11.46
N GLU A 115 7.45 -0.59 -12.56
CA GLU A 115 7.12 0.29 -13.67
C GLU A 115 5.80 -0.09 -14.36
N ALA A 116 5.56 -1.39 -14.57
CA ALA A 116 4.31 -1.87 -15.15
C ALA A 116 3.11 -1.60 -14.24
N VAL A 117 3.26 -1.86 -12.93
CA VAL A 117 2.23 -1.57 -11.92
C VAL A 117 1.93 -0.08 -11.87
N ALA A 118 2.94 0.78 -11.82
CA ALA A 118 2.76 2.23 -11.83
C ALA A 118 1.93 2.70 -13.02
N LYS A 119 2.28 2.26 -14.24
CA LYS A 119 1.57 2.59 -15.48
C LYS A 119 0.12 2.11 -15.48
N GLU A 120 -0.16 0.95 -14.91
CA GLU A 120 -1.54 0.47 -14.80
C GLU A 120 -2.33 1.25 -13.73
N VAL A 121 -1.71 1.61 -12.60
CA VAL A 121 -2.35 2.39 -11.54
C VAL A 121 -2.70 3.81 -12.02
N VAL A 122 -1.76 4.53 -12.66
CA VAL A 122 -2.06 5.89 -13.18
C VAL A 122 -3.15 5.87 -14.26
N SER A 123 -3.33 4.76 -14.99
CA SER A 123 -4.38 4.62 -16.00
C SER A 123 -5.80 4.74 -15.42
N THR A 124 -5.96 4.53 -14.12
CA THR A 124 -7.23 4.67 -13.41
C THR A 124 -7.38 6.00 -12.67
N GLY A 125 -6.41 6.91 -12.80
CA GLY A 125 -6.41 8.21 -12.12
C GLY A 125 -5.98 8.12 -10.65
N ILE A 126 -5.32 7.03 -10.24
CA ILE A 126 -4.73 6.83 -8.91
C ILE A 126 -3.21 7.02 -9.00
N ILE A 127 -2.61 7.66 -7.99
CA ILE A 127 -1.17 7.99 -8.01
C ILE A 127 -0.43 7.62 -6.73
N TRP A 128 -1.01 6.76 -5.92
CA TRP A 128 -0.41 6.24 -4.69
C TRP A 128 -0.77 4.77 -4.52
N THR A 129 0.22 3.93 -4.18
CA THR A 129 -0.01 2.51 -3.86
C THR A 129 0.60 2.12 -2.52
N PHE A 130 -0.09 1.21 -1.80
CA PHE A 130 0.39 0.62 -0.54
C PHE A 130 1.26 -0.62 -0.83
N ALA A 131 2.31 -0.42 -1.60
CA ALA A 131 3.30 -1.42 -2.01
C ALA A 131 4.69 -0.77 -2.14
N PRO A 132 5.77 -1.56 -1.95
CA PRO A 132 5.83 -3.00 -1.68
C PRO A 132 5.69 -3.38 -0.20
N THR A 133 5.28 -4.64 0.05
CA THR A 133 5.52 -5.27 1.34
C THR A 133 7.00 -5.70 1.40
N ILE A 134 7.74 -5.14 2.35
CA ILE A 134 9.17 -5.46 2.62
C ILE A 134 9.35 -6.10 4.00
N ALA A 135 8.30 -6.76 4.49
CA ALA A 135 8.38 -7.63 5.65
C ALA A 135 9.38 -8.76 5.40
N VAL A 136 10.08 -9.18 6.46
CA VAL A 136 11.04 -10.29 6.44
C VAL A 136 10.43 -11.47 7.22
N PRO A 137 9.71 -12.40 6.57
CA PRO A 137 9.08 -13.53 7.25
C PRO A 137 10.12 -14.43 7.90
N GLN A 138 9.98 -14.66 9.21
CA GLN A 138 10.86 -15.54 9.99
C GLN A 138 10.15 -16.81 10.46
N ASN A 139 8.84 -16.94 10.18
CA ASN A 139 8.03 -18.08 10.56
C ASN A 139 7.00 -18.41 9.48
N ASP A 140 7.05 -19.61 8.93
CA ASP A 140 6.14 -20.06 7.85
C ASP A 140 4.68 -20.20 8.31
N LEU A 141 4.41 -20.21 9.61
CA LEU A 141 3.05 -20.20 10.15
C LEU A 141 2.38 -18.82 10.02
N TRP A 142 3.14 -17.76 9.78
CA TRP A 142 2.55 -16.45 9.58
C TRP A 142 1.72 -16.40 8.29
N GLY A 143 0.43 -16.11 8.42
CA GLY A 143 -0.53 -16.17 7.31
C GLY A 143 -0.25 -15.21 6.15
N ARG A 144 0.65 -14.21 6.33
CA ARG A 144 1.06 -13.24 5.33
C ARG A 144 2.48 -13.49 4.79
N THR A 145 3.09 -14.64 5.08
CA THR A 145 4.42 -15.03 4.56
C THR A 145 4.53 -14.86 3.05
N TYR A 146 3.45 -15.13 2.30
CA TYR A 146 3.43 -14.99 0.84
C TYR A 146 3.58 -13.54 0.35
N GLU A 147 3.34 -12.55 1.22
CA GLU A 147 3.52 -11.12 0.90
C GLU A 147 5.00 -10.68 1.03
N GLY A 148 5.85 -11.45 1.70
CA GLY A 148 7.29 -11.18 1.82
C GLY A 148 8.09 -11.82 0.69
N TYR A 149 9.21 -11.19 0.31
CA TYR A 149 10.11 -11.72 -0.74
C TYR A 149 10.96 -12.90 -0.25
N SER A 150 11.43 -12.86 0.99
CA SER A 150 12.36 -13.84 1.56
C SER A 150 12.49 -13.71 3.08
N GLU A 151 12.98 -14.75 3.72
CA GLU A 151 13.47 -14.71 5.11
C GLU A 151 14.84 -14.00 5.24
N ASP A 152 15.53 -13.79 4.13
CA ASP A 152 16.84 -13.12 4.05
C ASP A 152 16.63 -11.60 3.89
N PRO A 153 16.96 -10.78 4.91
CA PRO A 153 16.79 -9.33 4.86
C PRO A 153 17.57 -8.64 3.74
N ASP A 154 18.74 -9.16 3.35
CA ASP A 154 19.53 -8.61 2.25
C ASP A 154 18.81 -8.76 0.91
N LEU A 155 18.15 -9.89 0.69
CA LEU A 155 17.38 -10.13 -0.52
C LEU A 155 16.10 -9.27 -0.52
N VAL A 156 15.40 -9.17 0.61
CA VAL A 156 14.23 -8.29 0.75
C VAL A 156 14.59 -6.83 0.47
N SER A 157 15.70 -6.35 1.01
CA SER A 157 16.24 -5.00 0.75
C SER A 157 16.41 -4.75 -0.74
N LYS A 158 17.13 -5.61 -1.44
CA LYS A 158 17.46 -5.46 -2.87
C LYS A 158 16.22 -5.48 -3.75
N LEU A 159 15.32 -6.44 -3.52
CA LEU A 159 14.11 -6.59 -4.32
C LEU A 159 13.10 -5.46 -4.03
N GLY A 160 12.89 -5.14 -2.75
CA GLY A 160 12.02 -4.05 -2.32
C GLY A 160 12.46 -2.69 -2.87
N LYS A 161 13.75 -2.38 -2.77
CA LYS A 161 14.38 -1.18 -3.34
C LYS A 161 14.07 -1.04 -4.83
N ASN A 162 14.32 -2.09 -5.62
CA ASN A 162 14.11 -2.05 -7.05
C ASN A 162 12.64 -1.93 -7.43
N PHE A 163 11.74 -2.53 -6.67
CA PHE A 163 10.30 -2.36 -6.87
C PHE A 163 9.87 -0.90 -6.59
N ILE A 164 10.36 -0.27 -5.51
CA ILE A 164 10.11 1.15 -5.19
C ILE A 164 10.59 2.05 -6.33
N ILE A 165 11.83 1.81 -6.82
CA ILE A 165 12.37 2.59 -7.95
C ILE A 165 11.50 2.42 -9.20
N GLY A 166 10.97 1.21 -9.45
CA GLY A 166 10.04 0.97 -10.55
C GLY A 166 8.72 1.71 -10.39
N LEU A 167 8.17 1.76 -9.17
CA LEU A 167 6.92 2.49 -8.89
C LEU A 167 7.08 4.00 -9.00
N GLN A 168 8.14 4.55 -8.43
CA GLN A 168 8.33 6.00 -8.29
C GLN A 168 9.17 6.63 -9.40
N GLY A 169 9.85 5.82 -10.22
CA GLY A 169 10.88 6.32 -11.13
C GLY A 169 12.15 6.75 -10.39
N SER A 170 13.09 7.35 -11.11
CA SER A 170 14.34 7.89 -10.55
C SER A 170 14.87 9.04 -11.41
N GLY A 171 15.71 9.91 -10.81
CA GLY A 171 16.27 11.05 -11.52
C GLY A 171 15.18 11.98 -12.08
N ASN A 172 15.22 12.26 -13.38
CA ASN A 172 14.25 13.15 -14.03
C ASN A 172 12.85 12.53 -14.18
N GLU A 173 12.71 11.22 -14.00
CA GLU A 173 11.43 10.51 -14.07
C GLU A 173 10.79 10.31 -12.70
N PHE A 174 11.44 10.80 -11.62
CA PHE A 174 10.94 10.63 -10.25
C PHE A 174 9.56 11.26 -10.09
N LEU A 175 8.57 10.43 -9.82
CA LEU A 175 7.15 10.78 -9.67
C LEU A 175 6.56 11.60 -10.83
N ASP A 176 7.06 11.37 -12.04
CA ASP A 176 6.47 11.95 -13.25
C ASP A 176 5.04 11.42 -13.52
N GLU A 177 4.46 11.77 -14.68
CA GLU A 177 3.08 11.40 -15.00
C GLU A 177 2.84 9.87 -15.08
N HIS A 178 3.89 9.06 -15.26
CA HIS A 178 3.82 7.60 -15.43
C HIS A 178 4.07 6.83 -14.13
N HIS A 179 4.48 7.52 -13.08
CA HIS A 179 4.89 6.93 -11.81
C HIS A 179 3.92 7.27 -10.68
N VAL A 180 3.93 6.44 -9.63
CA VAL A 180 3.09 6.55 -8.45
C VAL A 180 3.93 6.57 -7.18
N LEU A 181 3.41 7.17 -6.13
CA LEU A 181 3.99 7.11 -4.80
C LEU A 181 3.91 5.68 -4.28
N ALA A 182 5.05 5.15 -3.83
CA ALA A 182 5.16 3.86 -3.16
C ALA A 182 4.97 3.97 -1.65
N THR A 183 4.55 2.90 -1.01
CA THR A 183 4.53 2.76 0.46
C THR A 183 5.26 1.50 0.85
N ALA A 184 6.40 1.63 1.51
CA ALA A 184 7.08 0.49 2.11
C ALA A 184 6.32 0.03 3.36
N LYS A 185 6.02 -1.27 3.48
CA LYS A 185 5.17 -1.80 4.57
C LYS A 185 5.60 -3.19 5.04
N HIS A 186 5.28 -3.60 6.27
CA HIS A 186 4.69 -2.83 7.35
C HIS A 186 5.75 -2.58 8.43
N PHE A 187 5.91 -1.35 8.84
CA PHE A 187 6.93 -0.94 9.80
C PHE A 187 6.40 -1.13 11.23
N LEU A 188 6.94 -2.03 12.10
CA LEU A 188 8.15 -2.81 11.91
C LEU A 188 7.98 -4.16 12.57
N GLY A 189 8.42 -5.24 11.89
CA GLY A 189 8.60 -6.54 12.51
C GLY A 189 7.43 -7.51 12.37
N ASP A 190 6.44 -7.24 11.52
CA ASP A 190 5.26 -8.09 11.29
C ASP A 190 5.59 -9.53 10.86
N GLY A 191 6.67 -9.72 10.07
CA GLY A 191 7.16 -11.05 9.69
C GLY A 191 7.89 -11.82 10.79
N GLY A 192 8.11 -11.21 11.96
CA GLY A 192 8.86 -11.78 13.10
C GLY A 192 8.01 -12.01 14.35
N THR A 193 6.69 -12.04 14.24
CA THR A 193 5.81 -12.25 15.39
C THR A 193 5.98 -13.63 16.00
N ASP A 194 5.86 -13.70 17.34
CA ASP A 194 5.99 -14.95 18.07
C ASP A 194 4.97 -15.99 17.56
N ASN A 195 5.46 -17.21 17.33
CA ASN A 195 4.69 -18.32 16.74
C ASN A 195 3.99 -18.00 15.40
N GLY A 196 4.39 -16.95 14.69
CA GLY A 196 3.76 -16.54 13.41
C GLY A 196 2.32 -16.03 13.57
N VAL A 197 1.94 -15.58 14.75
CA VAL A 197 0.59 -15.05 14.99
C VAL A 197 0.43 -13.71 14.26
N ASP A 198 -0.48 -13.65 13.30
CA ASP A 198 -0.75 -12.40 12.56
C ASP A 198 -1.17 -11.28 13.51
N GLN A 199 -0.56 -10.09 13.37
CA GLN A 199 -0.75 -8.94 14.25
C GLN A 199 -0.33 -9.18 15.73
N GLY A 200 0.43 -10.25 15.99
CA GLY A 200 0.93 -10.64 17.30
C GLY A 200 2.07 -9.75 17.80
N ASP A 201 2.82 -10.29 18.77
CA ASP A 201 3.97 -9.60 19.35
C ASP A 201 5.29 -10.10 18.75
N THR A 202 6.15 -9.17 18.37
CA THR A 202 7.53 -9.44 17.93
C THR A 202 8.43 -9.26 19.12
N ILE A 203 8.91 -10.41 19.67
CA ILE A 203 9.70 -10.45 20.91
C ILE A 203 11.18 -10.55 20.53
N LEU A 204 11.80 -9.40 20.32
CA LEU A 204 13.19 -9.28 19.89
C LEU A 204 13.89 -8.13 20.62
N ASP A 205 15.19 -8.27 20.85
CA ASP A 205 16.00 -7.12 21.20
C ASP A 205 16.11 -6.14 20.02
N GLU A 206 16.45 -4.89 20.31
CA GLU A 206 16.48 -3.82 19.32
C GLU A 206 17.50 -4.07 18.18
N ILE A 207 18.66 -4.65 18.51
CA ILE A 207 19.71 -4.93 17.52
C ILE A 207 19.21 -5.97 16.53
N THR A 208 18.59 -7.02 17.00
CA THR A 208 18.01 -8.08 16.16
C THR A 208 16.85 -7.56 15.34
N LEU A 209 15.95 -6.78 15.93
CA LEU A 209 14.83 -6.14 15.20
C LEU A 209 15.37 -5.26 14.06
N LYS A 210 16.35 -4.43 14.35
CA LYS A 210 16.97 -3.52 13.39
C LYS A 210 17.66 -4.27 12.25
N ASN A 211 18.45 -5.29 12.58
CA ASN A 211 19.26 -6.02 11.58
C ASN A 211 18.43 -6.92 10.68
N ILE A 212 17.31 -7.46 11.14
CA ILE A 212 16.44 -8.32 10.35
C ILE A 212 15.33 -7.51 9.71
N HIS A 213 14.49 -6.90 10.53
CA HIS A 213 13.26 -6.26 10.05
C HIS A 213 13.43 -4.81 9.66
N GLY A 214 14.40 -4.09 10.27
CA GLY A 214 14.70 -2.69 9.97
C GLY A 214 15.54 -2.50 8.70
N GLN A 215 16.40 -3.46 8.37
CA GLN A 215 17.35 -3.36 7.26
C GLN A 215 16.69 -2.98 5.92
N PRO A 216 15.58 -3.60 5.47
CA PRO A 216 14.97 -3.24 4.19
C PRO A 216 14.47 -1.79 4.11
N TYR A 217 14.18 -1.18 5.24
CA TYR A 217 13.70 0.21 5.27
C TYR A 217 14.78 1.24 5.03
N TYR A 218 16.05 0.95 5.38
CA TYR A 218 17.17 1.84 5.01
C TYR A 218 17.28 1.94 3.50
N ASP A 219 17.27 0.81 2.78
CA ASP A 219 17.30 0.78 1.32
C ASP A 219 16.04 1.41 0.69
N ALA A 220 14.87 1.26 1.31
CA ALA A 220 13.65 1.91 0.86
C ALA A 220 13.75 3.45 0.98
N ILE A 221 14.26 3.98 2.09
CA ILE A 221 14.47 5.41 2.32
C ILE A 221 15.53 5.96 1.36
N ASP A 222 16.65 5.27 1.19
CA ASP A 222 17.70 5.64 0.22
C ASP A 222 17.19 5.67 -1.22
N SER A 223 16.13 4.94 -1.51
CA SER A 223 15.44 4.93 -2.82
C SER A 223 14.33 5.97 -2.91
N CYS A 224 14.30 6.90 -1.97
CA CYS A 224 13.31 7.98 -1.89
C CYS A 224 11.87 7.50 -1.70
N ALA A 225 11.64 6.39 -0.97
CA ALA A 225 10.28 6.05 -0.55
C ALA A 225 9.67 7.21 0.25
N ILE A 226 8.53 7.74 -0.19
CA ILE A 226 7.89 8.91 0.43
C ILE A 226 6.84 8.50 1.45
N SER A 227 6.36 7.27 1.43
CA SER A 227 5.40 6.75 2.41
C SER A 227 5.89 5.45 3.03
N ILE A 228 5.71 5.34 4.35
CA ILE A 228 5.90 4.10 5.11
C ILE A 228 4.62 3.83 5.89
N MET A 229 4.17 2.57 5.92
CA MET A 229 2.96 2.16 6.65
C MET A 229 3.36 1.50 7.96
N ALA A 230 2.78 1.98 9.06
CA ALA A 230 2.95 1.36 10.37
C ALA A 230 2.31 -0.04 10.42
N SER A 231 2.91 -0.94 11.18
CA SER A 231 2.45 -2.33 11.27
C SER A 231 1.40 -2.57 12.35
N PHE A 232 0.59 -3.61 12.18
CA PHE A 232 -0.36 -4.06 13.21
C PHE A 232 0.28 -4.77 14.41
N ASN A 233 1.48 -5.36 14.25
CA ASN A 233 2.11 -6.09 15.33
C ASN A 233 2.53 -5.18 16.48
N SER A 234 2.80 -5.80 17.61
CA SER A 234 3.52 -5.16 18.71
C SER A 234 5.01 -5.49 18.65
N TRP A 235 5.83 -4.65 19.22
CA TRP A 235 7.21 -4.96 19.58
C TRP A 235 7.36 -4.93 21.09
N ASN A 236 7.69 -6.09 21.67
CA ASN A 236 7.81 -6.27 23.13
C ASN A 236 6.59 -5.71 23.89
N GLY A 237 5.38 -6.04 23.41
CA GLY A 237 4.10 -5.66 24.01
C GLY A 237 3.56 -4.27 23.59
N MET A 238 4.31 -3.45 22.89
CA MET A 238 3.86 -2.12 22.45
C MET A 238 3.43 -2.11 20.97
N LYS A 239 2.17 -1.80 20.69
CA LYS A 239 1.63 -1.71 19.33
C LYS A 239 2.40 -0.68 18.49
N SER A 240 2.82 -1.04 17.27
CA SER A 240 3.64 -0.19 16.41
C SER A 240 3.02 1.17 16.13
N HIS A 241 1.69 1.25 15.92
CA HIS A 241 0.97 2.51 15.71
C HIS A 241 1.04 3.49 16.90
N GLY A 242 1.27 3.00 18.11
CA GLY A 242 1.41 3.81 19.33
C GLY A 242 2.83 3.88 19.86
N ASN A 243 3.79 3.35 19.12
CA ASN A 243 5.18 3.29 19.56
C ASN A 243 5.97 4.52 19.08
N GLU A 244 5.94 5.58 19.88
CA GLU A 244 6.65 6.83 19.60
C GLU A 244 8.16 6.60 19.38
N TYR A 245 8.77 5.70 20.13
CA TYR A 245 10.18 5.37 19.95
C TYR A 245 10.46 4.82 18.54
N LEU A 246 9.63 3.89 18.04
CA LEU A 246 9.81 3.35 16.70
C LEU A 246 9.53 4.39 15.61
N LEU A 247 8.45 5.17 15.73
CA LEU A 247 8.01 6.02 14.65
C LEU A 247 8.73 7.38 14.62
N ASN A 248 8.89 8.04 15.77
CA ASN A 248 9.55 9.35 15.81
C ASN A 248 11.07 9.22 15.98
N ASN A 249 11.55 8.40 16.96
CA ASN A 249 12.98 8.38 17.26
C ASN A 249 13.75 7.51 16.25
N ILE A 250 13.28 6.31 15.95
CA ILE A 250 13.98 5.44 15.01
C ILE A 250 13.69 5.87 13.57
N LEU A 251 12.44 5.82 13.11
CA LEU A 251 12.12 6.03 11.71
C LEU A 251 12.36 7.47 11.26
N LYS A 252 11.70 8.46 11.90
CA LYS A 252 11.81 9.85 11.47
C LYS A 252 13.18 10.45 11.77
N SER A 253 13.77 10.16 12.97
CA SER A 253 15.01 10.82 13.41
C SER A 253 16.26 10.04 13.04
N GLN A 254 16.41 8.77 13.44
CA GLN A 254 17.66 8.02 13.22
C GLN A 254 17.83 7.52 11.79
N MET A 255 16.72 7.11 11.14
CA MET A 255 16.72 6.68 9.74
C MET A 255 16.52 7.88 8.78
N GLU A 256 16.34 9.09 9.31
CA GLU A 256 16.18 10.34 8.54
C GLU A 256 15.04 10.28 7.53
N PHE A 257 13.91 9.65 7.89
CA PHE A 257 12.76 9.53 7.01
C PHE A 257 11.99 10.86 6.91
N ASP A 258 12.05 11.49 5.77
CA ASP A 258 11.40 12.78 5.49
C ASP A 258 9.98 12.67 4.93
N GLY A 259 9.53 11.46 4.55
CA GLY A 259 8.19 11.21 4.06
C GLY A 259 7.14 11.22 5.16
N PHE A 260 5.96 10.68 4.89
CA PHE A 260 4.88 10.55 5.87
C PHE A 260 4.61 9.09 6.26
N ILE A 261 4.15 8.92 7.50
CA ILE A 261 3.76 7.61 8.04
C ILE A 261 2.24 7.47 7.93
N VAL A 262 1.79 6.48 7.18
CA VAL A 262 0.37 6.11 7.12
C VAL A 262 0.09 4.94 8.07
N GLY A 263 -1.02 5.00 8.80
CA GLY A 263 -1.51 3.86 9.57
C GLY A 263 -2.07 2.77 8.65
N ASP A 264 -2.11 1.53 9.11
CA ASP A 264 -2.82 0.43 8.47
C ASP A 264 -4.31 0.47 8.86
N TRP A 265 -5.15 -0.31 8.22
CA TRP A 265 -6.61 -0.37 8.35
C TRP A 265 -7.10 -0.46 9.80
N ASN A 266 -7.59 0.66 10.36
CA ASN A 266 -7.95 0.80 11.77
C ASN A 266 -6.83 0.42 12.77
N GLY A 267 -5.56 0.45 12.35
CA GLY A 267 -4.45 0.04 13.20
C GLY A 267 -4.29 0.88 14.47
N HIS A 268 -4.64 2.16 14.40
CA HIS A 268 -4.67 3.05 15.56
C HIS A 268 -5.65 2.58 16.64
N GLY A 269 -6.80 2.01 16.24
CA GLY A 269 -7.79 1.48 17.18
C GLY A 269 -7.33 0.26 17.98
N GLN A 270 -6.21 -0.37 17.58
CA GLN A 270 -5.62 -1.50 18.32
C GLN A 270 -4.67 -1.07 19.45
N ILE A 271 -4.34 0.21 19.56
CA ILE A 271 -3.53 0.72 20.68
C ILE A 271 -4.36 0.61 21.97
N PRO A 272 -3.78 0.12 23.08
CA PRO A 272 -4.51 0.05 24.36
C PRO A 272 -5.10 1.41 24.76
N GLY A 273 -6.40 1.44 25.01
CA GLY A 273 -7.13 2.68 25.34
C GLY A 273 -7.69 3.45 24.14
N CYS A 274 -7.30 3.10 22.91
CA CYS A 274 -7.85 3.67 21.69
C CYS A 274 -9.08 2.93 21.17
N LYS A 275 -9.77 3.58 20.23
CA LYS A 275 -10.83 3.05 19.37
C LYS A 275 -10.62 3.55 17.95
N ASP A 276 -11.27 2.94 16.97
CA ASP A 276 -11.23 3.41 15.57
C ASP A 276 -11.68 4.87 15.43
N SER A 277 -12.59 5.29 16.31
CA SER A 277 -13.15 6.66 16.34
C SER A 277 -12.38 7.64 17.24
N ASP A 278 -11.36 7.19 18.01
CA ASP A 278 -10.74 8.02 19.06
C ASP A 278 -9.35 7.47 19.43
N CYS A 279 -8.28 8.16 19.01
CA CYS A 279 -6.92 7.74 19.30
C CYS A 279 -5.90 8.88 19.16
N PRO A 280 -5.76 9.78 20.13
CA PRO A 280 -4.73 10.82 20.12
C PRO A 280 -3.32 10.25 20.14
N GLN A 281 -3.12 9.09 20.78
CA GLN A 281 -1.82 8.44 20.96
C GLN A 281 -1.13 8.14 19.63
N ALA A 282 -1.89 7.75 18.57
CA ALA A 282 -1.29 7.41 17.28
C ALA A 282 -0.65 8.63 16.60
N LEU A 283 -1.31 9.79 16.61
CA LEU A 283 -0.78 11.03 16.04
C LEU A 283 0.44 11.52 16.84
N ILE A 284 0.36 11.47 18.16
CA ILE A 284 1.47 11.84 19.05
C ILE A 284 2.68 10.90 18.84
N ALA A 285 2.43 9.61 18.63
CA ALA A 285 3.49 8.64 18.35
C ALA A 285 4.14 8.82 16.98
N GLY A 286 3.54 9.60 16.07
CA GLY A 286 4.15 9.91 14.79
C GLY A 286 3.42 9.37 13.55
N VAL A 287 2.24 8.75 13.67
CA VAL A 287 1.38 8.43 12.54
C VAL A 287 0.86 9.74 11.94
N ASP A 288 1.10 9.98 10.66
CA ASP A 288 0.72 11.22 9.98
C ASP A 288 -0.65 11.12 9.29
N ILE A 289 -1.08 9.91 8.89
CA ILE A 289 -2.38 9.67 8.28
C ILE A 289 -3.07 8.50 8.96
N PHE A 290 -4.27 8.73 9.46
CA PHE A 290 -5.16 7.68 9.97
C PHE A 290 -5.87 6.98 8.82
N MET A 291 -5.58 5.70 8.58
CA MET A 291 -6.41 4.86 7.71
C MET A 291 -7.63 4.40 8.51
N VAL A 292 -8.73 5.14 8.37
CA VAL A 292 -9.97 4.92 9.12
C VAL A 292 -11.13 4.74 8.14
N PRO A 293 -11.39 3.52 7.68
CA PRO A 293 -12.29 3.29 6.55
C PRO A 293 -13.73 3.76 6.77
N THR A 294 -14.29 3.59 7.97
CA THR A 294 -15.71 3.83 8.25
C THR A 294 -15.99 4.82 9.39
N GLU A 295 -15.21 4.78 10.47
CA GLU A 295 -15.43 5.64 11.67
C GLU A 295 -14.81 7.05 11.53
N TRP A 296 -14.56 7.50 10.29
CA TRP A 296 -13.86 8.73 9.96
C TRP A 296 -14.56 9.99 10.50
N GLU A 297 -15.89 10.01 10.55
CA GLU A 297 -16.62 11.20 11.02
C GLU A 297 -16.44 11.39 12.53
N SER A 298 -16.56 10.32 13.31
CA SER A 298 -16.31 10.33 14.75
C SER A 298 -14.87 10.68 15.07
N LEU A 299 -13.91 10.06 14.35
CA LEU A 299 -12.48 10.35 14.51
C LEU A 299 -12.16 11.82 14.20
N TYR A 300 -12.75 12.38 13.14
CA TYR A 300 -12.57 13.79 12.77
C TYR A 300 -12.98 14.73 13.92
N TRP A 301 -14.17 14.55 14.48
CA TRP A 301 -14.66 15.42 15.54
C TRP A 301 -13.86 15.24 16.85
N ASN A 302 -13.54 14.00 17.22
CA ASN A 302 -12.74 13.72 18.41
C ASN A 302 -11.33 14.32 18.27
N THR A 303 -10.66 14.12 17.14
CA THR A 303 -9.33 14.71 16.89
C THR A 303 -9.37 16.25 16.94
N LEU A 304 -10.41 16.86 16.36
CA LEU A 304 -10.59 18.31 16.39
C LEU A 304 -10.68 18.84 17.84
N GLU A 305 -11.47 18.20 18.69
CA GLU A 305 -11.60 18.58 20.10
C GLU A 305 -10.32 18.29 20.91
N GLN A 306 -9.63 17.19 20.61
CA GLN A 306 -8.36 16.85 21.27
C GLN A 306 -7.24 17.86 20.96
N VAL A 307 -7.20 18.39 19.74
CA VAL A 307 -6.25 19.48 19.42
C VAL A 307 -6.68 20.79 20.10
N LYS A 308 -7.98 21.12 20.13
CA LYS A 308 -8.46 22.33 20.80
C LYS A 308 -8.21 22.30 22.31
N SER A 309 -8.35 21.14 22.93
CA SER A 309 -8.08 20.97 24.38
C SER A 309 -6.60 20.92 24.72
N GLY A 310 -5.72 20.73 23.73
CA GLY A 310 -4.28 20.53 23.93
C GLY A 310 -3.88 19.11 24.30
N GLU A 311 -4.80 18.13 24.25
CA GLU A 311 -4.48 16.71 24.39
C GLU A 311 -3.57 16.25 23.27
N ILE A 312 -3.84 16.67 22.02
CA ILE A 312 -2.92 16.55 20.90
C ILE A 312 -2.18 17.89 20.73
N PRO A 313 -0.84 17.90 20.84
CA PRO A 313 -0.05 19.10 20.54
C PRO A 313 -0.30 19.58 19.10
N ILE A 314 -0.53 20.87 18.92
CA ILE A 314 -0.76 21.42 17.57
C ILE A 314 0.46 21.22 16.66
N GLU A 315 1.64 21.10 17.23
CA GLU A 315 2.90 20.82 16.54
C GLU A 315 2.85 19.45 15.86
N SER A 316 2.32 18.42 16.52
CA SER A 316 2.16 17.06 15.93
C SER A 316 1.24 17.09 14.73
N LEU A 317 0.11 17.80 14.81
CA LEU A 317 -0.80 17.98 13.68
C LEU A 317 -0.14 18.79 12.53
N ASN A 318 0.57 19.85 12.86
CA ASN A 318 1.25 20.68 11.85
C ASN A 318 2.35 19.90 11.13
N GLU A 319 3.11 19.06 11.84
CA GLU A 319 4.13 18.21 11.25
C GLU A 319 3.52 17.18 10.30
N ALA A 320 2.48 16.47 10.72
CA ALA A 320 1.77 15.50 9.89
C ALA A 320 1.26 16.16 8.59
N VAL A 321 0.56 17.29 8.70
CA VAL A 321 0.09 18.04 7.53
C VAL A 321 1.24 18.51 6.65
N TYR A 322 2.34 18.99 7.23
CA TYR A 322 3.52 19.41 6.46
C TYR A 322 4.10 18.26 5.61
N ARG A 323 4.24 17.06 6.19
CA ARG A 323 4.73 15.85 5.50
C ARG A 323 3.81 15.44 4.36
N ILE A 324 2.49 15.45 4.58
CA ILE A 324 1.48 15.15 3.55
C ILE A 324 1.53 16.16 2.40
N LEU A 325 1.60 17.46 2.71
CA LEU A 325 1.67 18.50 1.68
C LEU A 325 2.99 18.43 0.90
N SER A 326 4.09 18.06 1.55
CA SER A 326 5.38 17.84 0.89
C SER A 326 5.31 16.70 -0.11
N ALA A 327 4.70 15.57 0.25
CA ALA A 327 4.46 14.46 -0.67
C ALA A 327 3.59 14.87 -1.88
N LYS A 328 2.51 15.63 -1.64
CA LYS A 328 1.66 16.18 -2.70
C LYS A 328 2.44 17.10 -3.65
N LYS A 329 3.41 17.85 -3.13
CA LYS A 329 4.29 18.69 -3.94
C LYS A 329 5.22 17.84 -4.81
N TYR A 330 5.86 16.81 -4.26
CA TYR A 330 6.69 15.89 -5.05
C TYR A 330 5.90 15.21 -6.18
N LEU A 331 4.62 14.91 -5.94
CA LEU A 331 3.70 14.38 -6.95
C LEU A 331 3.28 15.41 -8.02
N GLY A 332 3.72 16.67 -7.95
CA GLY A 332 3.34 17.73 -8.89
C GLY A 332 1.88 18.20 -8.76
N LEU A 333 1.19 17.84 -7.65
CA LEU A 333 -0.23 18.17 -7.48
C LEU A 333 -0.48 19.69 -7.31
N PHE A 334 0.52 20.45 -6.85
CA PHE A 334 0.48 21.92 -6.80
C PHE A 334 0.94 22.58 -8.11
N ASP A 335 1.54 21.82 -9.01
CA ASP A 335 2.06 22.27 -10.30
C ASP A 335 1.10 21.92 -11.45
N GLY A 336 -0.14 21.58 -11.13
CA GLY A 336 -1.23 21.35 -12.08
C GLY A 336 -1.40 19.91 -12.54
N ARG A 337 -0.70 18.93 -11.96
CA ARG A 337 -0.96 17.50 -12.22
C ARG A 337 -2.38 17.14 -11.78
N LYS A 338 -3.14 16.55 -12.70
CA LYS A 338 -4.49 16.06 -12.49
C LYS A 338 -4.53 14.56 -12.82
N PRO A 339 -4.50 13.67 -11.84
CA PRO A 339 -4.37 12.23 -12.08
C PRO A 339 -5.44 11.67 -13.02
N HIS A 340 -6.68 12.15 -12.91
CA HIS A 340 -7.80 11.73 -13.75
C HIS A 340 -7.68 12.16 -15.22
N GLU A 341 -6.83 13.14 -15.58
CA GLU A 341 -6.59 13.59 -16.95
C GLU A 341 -5.51 12.76 -17.67
N TYR A 342 -4.89 11.77 -16.97
CA TYR A 342 -3.95 10.87 -17.62
C TYR A 342 -4.64 10.13 -18.79
N ASN A 343 -4.12 10.30 -20.01
CA ASN A 343 -4.82 9.95 -21.25
C ASN A 343 -4.38 8.63 -21.89
N LYS A 344 -3.42 7.91 -21.25
CA LYS A 344 -2.96 6.61 -21.74
C LYS A 344 -3.63 5.49 -20.95
N ASN A 345 -3.93 4.40 -21.63
CA ASN A 345 -4.43 3.18 -21.00
C ASN A 345 -3.36 2.09 -21.13
N HIS A 346 -2.78 1.71 -20.00
CA HIS A 346 -1.77 0.66 -19.93
C HIS A 346 -2.31 -0.66 -19.37
N ILE A 347 -3.59 -0.69 -18.96
CA ILE A 347 -4.21 -1.90 -18.41
C ILE A 347 -4.02 -3.04 -19.39
N ARG A 348 -3.37 -4.11 -18.92
CA ARG A 348 -3.10 -5.33 -19.67
C ARG A 348 -2.34 -5.09 -21.00
N ASN A 349 -1.42 -4.16 -21.01
CA ASN A 349 -0.53 -4.01 -22.17
C ASN A 349 0.18 -5.34 -22.43
N ARG A 350 0.39 -5.68 -23.73
CA ARG A 350 1.03 -6.93 -24.12
C ARG A 350 2.40 -7.13 -23.44
N SER A 351 3.19 -6.08 -23.30
CA SER A 351 4.48 -6.13 -22.60
C SER A 351 4.34 -6.50 -21.13
N HIS A 352 3.31 -6.01 -20.43
CA HIS A 352 3.04 -6.35 -19.05
C HIS A 352 2.65 -7.83 -18.88
N VAL A 353 1.81 -8.34 -19.79
CA VAL A 353 1.43 -9.76 -19.81
C VAL A 353 2.64 -10.66 -20.04
N GLU A 354 3.54 -10.31 -20.98
CA GLU A 354 4.77 -11.08 -21.23
C GLU A 354 5.73 -10.98 -20.03
N LEU A 355 5.80 -9.82 -19.37
CA LEU A 355 6.58 -9.65 -18.15
C LEU A 355 6.05 -10.55 -17.02
N ALA A 356 4.72 -10.60 -16.82
CA ALA A 356 4.10 -11.49 -15.84
C ALA A 356 4.39 -12.98 -16.14
N ARG A 357 4.32 -13.39 -17.40
CA ARG A 357 4.69 -14.76 -17.81
C ARG A 357 6.17 -15.06 -17.57
N THR A 358 7.04 -14.10 -17.82
CA THR A 358 8.48 -14.23 -17.52
C THR A 358 8.69 -14.37 -16.02
N SER A 359 8.00 -13.57 -15.21
CA SER A 359 8.07 -13.65 -13.75
C SER A 359 7.66 -15.03 -13.23
N VAL A 360 6.60 -15.62 -13.79
CA VAL A 360 6.20 -17.00 -13.45
C VAL A 360 7.28 -18.00 -13.81
N ARG A 361 7.84 -17.91 -15.03
CA ARG A 361 8.91 -18.84 -15.47
C ARG A 361 10.15 -18.76 -14.59
N GLU A 362 10.57 -17.57 -14.22
CA GLU A 362 11.75 -17.35 -13.37
C GLU A 362 11.52 -17.73 -11.90
N SER A 363 10.25 -17.73 -11.44
CA SER A 363 9.93 -18.06 -10.04
C SER A 363 9.83 -19.57 -9.76
N ILE A 364 9.80 -20.41 -10.79
CA ILE A 364 9.65 -21.86 -10.62
C ILE A 364 10.98 -22.46 -10.13
N VAL A 365 10.93 -23.17 -9.00
CA VAL A 365 12.08 -23.84 -8.40
C VAL A 365 11.94 -25.36 -8.57
N LEU A 366 12.88 -25.99 -9.28
CA LEU A 366 12.92 -27.43 -9.45
C LEU A 366 13.59 -28.08 -8.23
N LEU A 367 12.81 -28.56 -7.28
CA LEU A 367 13.30 -29.16 -6.03
C LEU A 367 13.86 -30.59 -6.23
N LYS A 368 13.26 -31.35 -7.12
CA LYS A 368 13.66 -32.75 -7.42
C LYS A 368 13.25 -33.15 -8.82
N ASN A 369 14.16 -33.77 -9.55
CA ASN A 369 13.86 -34.38 -10.84
C ASN A 369 14.66 -35.71 -10.99
N ASN A 370 13.94 -36.83 -11.12
CA ASN A 370 14.50 -38.15 -11.36
C ASN A 370 14.13 -38.55 -12.80
N ASP A 371 14.63 -37.80 -13.78
CA ASP A 371 14.43 -38.00 -15.22
C ASP A 371 12.98 -37.98 -15.70
N VAL A 372 12.08 -37.34 -14.94
CA VAL A 372 10.66 -37.12 -15.33
C VAL A 372 10.51 -35.90 -16.23
N LEU A 373 11.33 -34.88 -16.00
CA LEU A 373 11.36 -33.66 -16.80
C LEU A 373 12.63 -33.58 -17.65
N PRO A 374 12.57 -33.10 -18.91
CA PRO A 374 11.36 -32.62 -19.60
C PRO A 374 10.39 -33.75 -19.96
N MET A 375 9.11 -33.44 -19.89
CA MET A 375 8.07 -34.42 -20.26
C MET A 375 8.06 -34.64 -21.77
N ASN A 376 7.87 -35.90 -22.18
CA ASN A 376 7.79 -36.26 -23.60
C ASN A 376 6.47 -35.75 -24.23
N PRO A 377 6.51 -34.94 -25.29
CA PRO A 377 5.29 -34.56 -26.00
C PRO A 377 4.51 -35.82 -26.49
N GLY A 378 3.22 -35.81 -26.30
CA GLY A 378 2.35 -36.93 -26.72
C GLY A 378 2.02 -37.95 -25.62
N LYS A 379 2.52 -37.79 -24.40
CA LYS A 379 2.02 -38.56 -23.25
C LYS A 379 0.80 -37.89 -22.64
N ASN A 380 -0.10 -38.70 -22.08
CA ASN A 380 -1.23 -38.20 -21.30
C ASN A 380 -0.80 -37.88 -19.88
N PHE A 381 -1.22 -36.73 -19.38
CA PHE A 381 -0.99 -36.28 -18.01
C PHE A 381 -2.32 -36.18 -17.27
N LEU A 382 -2.33 -36.63 -16.04
CA LEU A 382 -3.45 -36.44 -15.12
C LEU A 382 -3.11 -35.36 -14.14
N ILE A 383 -3.89 -34.26 -14.16
CA ILE A 383 -3.79 -33.18 -13.19
C ILE A 383 -4.82 -33.44 -12.08
N ILE A 384 -4.34 -33.52 -10.83
CA ILE A 384 -5.18 -33.87 -9.66
C ILE A 384 -5.09 -32.73 -8.66
N GLY A 385 -6.22 -32.43 -8.03
CA GLY A 385 -6.34 -31.46 -6.92
C GLY A 385 -7.23 -30.27 -7.28
N GLU A 386 -7.94 -29.74 -6.28
CA GLU A 386 -8.88 -28.64 -6.45
C GLU A 386 -8.18 -27.36 -6.91
N GLN A 387 -6.95 -27.14 -6.47
CA GLN A 387 -6.18 -25.93 -6.79
C GLN A 387 -5.89 -25.80 -8.29
N SER A 388 -5.91 -26.90 -9.03
CA SER A 388 -5.76 -26.87 -10.49
C SER A 388 -7.01 -26.39 -11.24
N LYS A 389 -8.16 -26.35 -10.56
CA LYS A 389 -9.48 -26.02 -11.14
C LYS A 389 -9.95 -24.60 -10.80
N TYR A 390 -9.65 -24.12 -9.59
CA TYR A 390 -10.18 -22.85 -9.09
C TYR A 390 -9.16 -21.73 -9.25
N ILE A 391 -9.48 -20.75 -10.10
CA ILE A 391 -8.62 -19.62 -10.41
C ILE A 391 -8.32 -18.78 -9.16
N GLU A 392 -9.29 -18.57 -8.29
CA GLU A 392 -9.16 -17.84 -7.04
C GLU A 392 -8.11 -18.46 -6.11
N ASN A 393 -7.96 -19.79 -6.12
CA ASN A 393 -6.92 -20.46 -5.35
C ASN A 393 -5.53 -20.31 -5.97
N GLN A 394 -5.47 -20.23 -7.31
CA GLN A 394 -4.20 -20.04 -8.03
C GLN A 394 -3.68 -18.61 -7.90
N MET A 395 -4.59 -17.63 -7.85
CA MET A 395 -4.24 -16.22 -7.77
C MET A 395 -3.95 -15.75 -6.34
N GLY A 396 -4.56 -16.38 -5.35
CA GLY A 396 -4.35 -16.07 -3.94
C GLY A 396 -4.96 -14.76 -3.46
N GLY A 397 -4.58 -14.32 -2.27
CA GLY A 397 -5.03 -13.07 -1.65
C GLY A 397 -4.69 -11.83 -2.47
N TRP A 398 -5.32 -10.71 -2.13
CA TRP A 398 -5.17 -9.43 -2.83
C TRP A 398 -5.54 -9.44 -4.32
N THR A 399 -6.22 -10.45 -4.82
CA THR A 399 -6.71 -10.46 -6.20
C THR A 399 -8.20 -10.13 -6.21
N ILE A 400 -8.57 -9.00 -6.76
CA ILE A 400 -9.90 -8.35 -6.79
C ILE A 400 -10.39 -8.01 -5.38
N THR A 401 -10.29 -8.92 -4.43
CA THR A 401 -10.59 -8.72 -3.01
C THR A 401 -9.39 -9.09 -2.15
N ARG A 402 -9.35 -8.60 -0.89
CA ARG A 402 -8.24 -8.89 0.02
C ARG A 402 -8.01 -10.39 0.21
N GLN A 403 -9.05 -11.20 0.28
CA GLN A 403 -8.93 -12.65 0.50
C GLN A 403 -8.76 -13.46 -0.79
N GLY A 404 -8.88 -12.83 -1.96
CA GLY A 404 -8.85 -13.54 -3.24
C GLY A 404 -10.04 -14.47 -3.46
N LYS A 405 -10.85 -14.70 -2.43
CA LYS A 405 -12.10 -15.45 -2.44
C LYS A 405 -13.22 -14.57 -1.96
N SER A 406 -14.36 -14.66 -2.61
CA SER A 406 -15.55 -13.99 -2.15
C SER A 406 -16.14 -14.72 -0.94
N ARG A 407 -16.23 -14.06 0.20
CA ARG A 407 -17.14 -14.46 1.27
C ARG A 407 -18.55 -13.92 1.07
N GLU A 408 -18.77 -12.98 0.14
CA GLU A 408 -20.00 -12.18 -0.01
C GLU A 408 -20.47 -12.07 -1.48
N GLY A 409 -20.43 -13.14 -2.25
CA GLY A 409 -21.07 -13.18 -3.58
C GLY A 409 -20.30 -12.54 -4.74
N THR A 410 -19.07 -12.05 -4.54
CA THR A 410 -18.20 -11.60 -5.62
C THR A 410 -17.22 -12.70 -6.02
N ASN A 411 -17.69 -13.78 -6.61
CA ASN A 411 -16.81 -14.83 -7.10
C ASN A 411 -15.84 -14.30 -8.14
N ILE A 412 -14.54 -14.58 -7.96
CA ILE A 412 -13.53 -14.37 -8.99
C ILE A 412 -13.72 -15.46 -10.06
N THR A 413 -13.80 -15.04 -11.29
CA THR A 413 -14.01 -15.93 -12.44
C THR A 413 -12.89 -15.77 -13.47
N ASN A 414 -12.78 -16.71 -14.42
CA ASN A 414 -11.85 -16.57 -15.55
C ASN A 414 -12.08 -15.29 -16.38
N ASN A 415 -13.26 -14.67 -16.29
CA ASN A 415 -13.54 -13.40 -16.95
C ASN A 415 -12.95 -12.20 -16.19
N ASP A 416 -12.82 -12.30 -14.87
CA ASP A 416 -12.24 -11.26 -14.02
C ASP A 416 -10.70 -11.19 -14.19
N ILE A 417 -10.09 -12.37 -14.50
CA ILE A 417 -8.65 -12.49 -14.73
C ILE A 417 -8.43 -13.13 -16.12
N PRO A 418 -8.58 -12.35 -17.18
CA PRO A 418 -8.41 -12.86 -18.53
C PRO A 418 -6.94 -13.24 -18.76
N ASN A 419 -6.70 -14.40 -19.38
CA ASN A 419 -5.42 -15.06 -19.74
C ASN A 419 -4.87 -16.11 -18.76
N THR A 420 -5.70 -16.68 -17.96
CA THR A 420 -5.35 -17.89 -17.19
C THR A 420 -5.63 -19.20 -17.96
N LYS A 421 -5.78 -19.13 -19.29
CA LYS A 421 -5.89 -20.31 -20.17
C LYS A 421 -4.52 -20.74 -20.66
#